data_d69aae967195e25a6458921765c7bd9c
#
_entry.id   d69aae967195e25a6458921765c7bd9c
#
_cell.length_a   1.000
_cell.length_b   1.000
_cell.length_c   1.000
_cell.angle_alpha   90.00
_cell.angle_beta   90.00
_cell.angle_gamma   90.00
#
_symmetry.space_group_name_H-M   'P 1'
#
loop_
_entity.id
_entity.type
_entity.pdbx_description
1 polymer ?
#
loop_
_entity_poly.entity_id
_entity_poly.type
_entity_poly.pdbx_seq_one_letter_code
_entity_poly.pdbx_strand_id
1 'polypeptide(L)'
;EGLSAFLGGELPEHLVFTHNATDSLNILVSGFLAGINEECHVLTTALDHNSVLRPLHEYQQQHRIRLDIVPFEDCYVPPESIEASIRPDTRLMVMTHGSNVLGSVQDIRTIGEILHDHGIYFIVDGAQTAGHVPVDLKNLPVDAFVFTGHKGLLGVPGTGGFYIKDPDAVAPVRFGGTGTDSFSLLHPREMPERFEIGTHNYPGLAALAAGVEFISKTGLASVREKAERQTAFLIRELKQEENMTIYNGHPDLPIIAFNIKGFQNDDVGFMLARGYRIIGRTGLHCAPLVHKAIDGGEGSVRLSHSWFTTDEECRIAADAIRRIARNADSTVGQA
;
A
#
# COMPACT_ATOMS: atom_id res chain seq x y z
N GLU A 1 21.08 3.12 -5.62
CA GLU A 1 21.05 4.20 -6.63
C GLU A 1 19.85 4.04 -7.59
N GLY A 2 19.74 2.96 -8.38
CA GLY A 2 18.69 2.81 -9.40
C GLY A 2 17.26 2.95 -8.88
N LEU A 3 16.94 2.35 -7.73
CA LEU A 3 15.59 2.46 -7.11
C LEU A 3 15.34 3.86 -6.54
N SER A 4 16.35 4.51 -5.92
CA SER A 4 16.23 5.89 -5.46
C SER A 4 15.93 6.84 -6.63
N ALA A 5 16.67 6.71 -7.72
CA ALA A 5 16.43 7.50 -8.94
C ALA A 5 15.03 7.21 -9.54
N PHE A 6 14.58 5.95 -9.54
CA PHE A 6 13.25 5.55 -10.02
C PHE A 6 12.11 6.18 -9.19
N LEU A 7 12.31 6.33 -7.89
CA LEU A 7 11.36 6.98 -6.98
C LEU A 7 11.56 8.51 -6.88
N GLY A 8 12.49 9.08 -7.64
CA GLY A 8 12.78 10.52 -7.60
C GLY A 8 13.44 10.98 -6.30
N GLY A 9 14.17 10.09 -5.62
CA GLY A 9 14.94 10.42 -4.41
C GLY A 9 16.22 11.18 -4.75
N GLU A 10 16.56 12.19 -3.96
CA GLU A 10 17.73 13.05 -4.18
C GLU A 10 19.03 12.40 -3.68
N LEU A 11 18.97 11.72 -2.53
CA LEU A 11 20.13 11.11 -1.86
C LEU A 11 19.94 9.57 -1.86
N PRO A 12 20.69 8.83 -2.67
CA PRO A 12 20.57 7.37 -2.74
C PRO A 12 20.80 6.66 -1.40
N GLU A 13 21.67 7.19 -0.54
CA GLU A 13 21.96 6.69 0.81
C GLU A 13 20.79 6.81 1.78
N HIS A 14 19.82 7.70 1.51
CA HIS A 14 18.60 7.83 2.29
C HIS A 14 17.56 6.75 1.98
N LEU A 15 17.84 5.87 1.02
CA LEU A 15 17.03 4.69 0.73
C LEU A 15 17.56 3.50 1.54
N VAL A 16 16.73 3.00 2.44
CA VAL A 16 17.00 1.90 3.37
C VAL A 16 16.28 0.64 2.91
N PHE A 17 16.97 -0.49 2.85
CA PHE A 17 16.35 -1.77 2.55
C PHE A 17 15.87 -2.50 3.80
N THR A 18 14.72 -3.12 3.69
CA THR A 18 14.07 -3.94 4.73
C THR A 18 13.49 -5.20 4.10
N HIS A 19 12.86 -6.06 4.92
CA HIS A 19 12.24 -7.28 4.41
C HIS A 19 10.93 -7.02 3.63
N ASN A 20 10.20 -5.96 3.94
CA ASN A 20 8.93 -5.59 3.31
C ASN A 20 8.43 -4.24 3.88
N ALA A 21 7.34 -3.71 3.33
CA ALA A 21 6.72 -2.47 3.80
C ALA A 21 6.28 -2.52 5.27
N THR A 22 5.79 -3.66 5.77
CA THR A 22 5.40 -3.80 7.19
C THR A 22 6.59 -3.61 8.11
N ASP A 23 7.75 -4.16 7.75
CA ASP A 23 9.01 -3.97 8.50
C ASP A 23 9.43 -2.50 8.50
N SER A 24 9.39 -1.85 7.34
CA SER A 24 9.66 -0.41 7.18
C SER A 24 8.77 0.46 8.06
N LEU A 25 7.46 0.22 8.03
CA LEU A 25 6.48 0.97 8.81
C LEU A 25 6.72 0.82 10.32
N ASN A 26 7.06 -0.39 10.79
CA ASN A 26 7.41 -0.59 12.19
C ASN A 26 8.67 0.17 12.59
N ILE A 27 9.70 0.20 11.74
CA ILE A 27 10.93 0.98 12.00
C ILE A 27 10.61 2.46 12.09
N LEU A 28 9.90 3.01 11.11
CA LEU A 28 9.62 4.43 11.02
C LEU A 28 8.70 4.91 12.14
N VAL A 29 7.57 4.22 12.37
CA VAL A 29 6.62 4.59 13.42
C VAL A 29 7.26 4.46 14.80
N SER A 30 7.93 3.33 15.08
CA SER A 30 8.57 3.12 16.38
C SER A 30 9.73 4.10 16.61
N GLY A 31 10.54 4.33 15.58
CA GLY A 31 11.69 5.23 15.66
C GLY A 31 11.29 6.69 15.82
N PHE A 32 10.24 7.14 15.15
CA PHE A 32 9.69 8.48 15.32
C PHE A 32 9.14 8.67 16.74
N LEU A 33 8.30 7.74 17.20
CA LEU A 33 7.70 7.81 18.53
C LEU A 33 8.71 7.63 19.68
N ALA A 34 9.86 6.98 19.42
CA ALA A 34 10.94 6.89 20.41
C ALA A 34 11.57 8.25 20.73
N GLY A 35 11.51 9.21 19.81
CA GLY A 35 11.97 10.58 20.03
C GLY A 35 10.97 11.47 20.81
N ILE A 36 9.75 10.97 21.06
CA ILE A 36 8.68 11.72 21.75
C ILE A 36 8.49 11.18 23.15
N ASN A 37 8.69 12.03 24.17
CA ASN A 37 8.64 11.63 25.59
C ASN A 37 7.22 11.70 26.18
N GLU A 38 6.32 12.48 25.57
CA GLU A 38 4.96 12.68 26.05
C GLU A 38 3.95 12.01 25.12
N GLU A 39 2.73 11.75 25.62
CA GLU A 39 1.65 11.30 24.77
C GLU A 39 1.35 12.35 23.69
N CYS A 40 1.33 11.95 22.43
CA CYS A 40 1.03 12.83 21.31
C CYS A 40 -0.18 12.37 20.53
N HIS A 41 -0.70 13.22 19.66
CA HIS A 41 -1.76 12.89 18.74
C HIS A 41 -1.18 12.42 17.40
N VAL A 42 -1.76 11.34 16.85
CA VAL A 42 -1.38 10.72 15.59
C VAL A 42 -2.61 10.55 14.70
N LEU A 43 -2.46 10.81 13.42
CA LEU A 43 -3.49 10.61 12.41
C LEU A 43 -3.16 9.40 11.53
N THR A 44 -4.20 8.66 11.16
CA THR A 44 -4.19 7.64 10.11
C THR A 44 -5.53 7.65 9.40
N THR A 45 -5.73 6.80 8.39
CA THR A 45 -6.98 6.78 7.61
C THR A 45 -7.71 5.44 7.69
N ALA A 46 -8.98 5.45 7.37
CA ALA A 46 -9.76 4.21 7.24
C ALA A 46 -9.38 3.40 5.98
N LEU A 47 -8.57 3.95 5.07
CA LEU A 47 -8.01 3.23 3.92
C LEU A 47 -6.77 2.41 4.26
N ASP A 48 -6.19 2.60 5.46
CA ASP A 48 -4.90 2.04 5.80
C ASP A 48 -4.91 0.52 6.01
N HIS A 49 -3.82 -0.08 5.58
CA HIS A 49 -3.54 -1.50 5.77
C HIS A 49 -3.19 -1.81 7.23
N ASN A 50 -3.38 -3.06 7.67
CA ASN A 50 -3.01 -3.53 9.01
C ASN A 50 -1.55 -3.30 9.39
N SER A 51 -0.65 -3.13 8.44
CA SER A 51 0.75 -2.77 8.69
C SER A 51 0.93 -1.36 9.25
N VAL A 52 -0.07 -0.48 9.06
CA VAL A 52 -0.16 0.85 9.69
C VAL A 52 -1.04 0.78 10.94
N LEU A 53 -2.25 0.22 10.80
CA LEU A 53 -3.24 0.26 11.87
C LEU A 53 -2.80 -0.48 13.14
N ARG A 54 -2.18 -1.66 13.02
CA ARG A 54 -1.80 -2.48 14.17
C ARG A 54 -0.68 -1.87 15.00
N PRO A 55 0.45 -1.41 14.44
CA PRO A 55 1.45 -0.71 15.23
C PRO A 55 0.90 0.54 15.94
N LEU A 56 0.11 1.36 15.24
CA LEU A 56 -0.49 2.56 15.84
C LEU A 56 -1.46 2.20 16.97
N HIS A 57 -2.29 1.18 16.77
CA HIS A 57 -3.22 0.71 17.82
C HIS A 57 -2.46 0.16 19.04
N GLU A 58 -1.35 -0.55 18.83
CA GLU A 58 -0.49 -1.03 19.94
C GLU A 58 0.06 0.15 20.77
N TYR A 59 0.57 1.22 20.12
CA TYR A 59 1.00 2.42 20.81
C TYR A 59 -0.13 3.15 21.53
N GLN A 60 -1.34 3.15 20.98
CA GLN A 60 -2.53 3.69 21.63
C GLN A 60 -2.88 2.89 22.89
N GLN A 61 -2.83 1.55 22.85
CA GLN A 61 -3.08 0.71 24.03
C GLN A 61 -2.04 0.94 25.14
N GLN A 62 -0.81 1.29 24.77
CA GLN A 62 0.27 1.65 25.69
C GLN A 62 0.18 3.09 26.21
N HIS A 63 -0.87 3.84 25.87
CA HIS A 63 -1.03 5.26 26.20
C HIS A 63 0.14 6.15 25.77
N ARG A 64 0.79 5.78 24.66
CA ARG A 64 1.87 6.56 24.06
C ARG A 64 1.34 7.56 23.03
N ILE A 65 0.20 7.26 22.43
CA ILE A 65 -0.46 8.13 21.43
C ILE A 65 -1.96 8.18 21.64
N ARG A 66 -2.57 9.27 21.21
CA ARG A 66 -4.00 9.37 20.86
C ARG A 66 -4.14 9.25 19.37
N LEU A 67 -4.94 8.31 18.91
CA LEU A 67 -5.07 7.97 17.50
C LEU A 67 -6.45 8.37 16.98
N ASP A 68 -6.48 9.23 15.98
CA ASP A 68 -7.67 9.49 15.19
C ASP A 68 -7.55 8.84 13.81
N ILE A 69 -8.66 8.27 13.35
CA ILE A 69 -8.77 7.59 12.06
C ILE A 69 -9.68 8.41 11.16
N VAL A 70 -9.09 9.06 10.16
CA VAL A 70 -9.83 9.91 9.23
C VAL A 70 -10.60 9.04 8.24
N PRO A 71 -11.92 9.26 8.06
CA PRO A 71 -12.73 8.52 7.11
C PRO A 71 -12.36 8.88 5.66
N PHE A 72 -12.83 8.06 4.73
CA PHE A 72 -12.77 8.34 3.30
C PHE A 72 -14.18 8.52 2.73
N GLU A 73 -14.29 9.25 1.64
CA GLU A 73 -15.51 9.47 0.86
C GLU A 73 -15.22 9.13 -0.61
N ASP A 74 -16.13 8.45 -1.28
CA ASP A 74 -15.98 8.06 -2.69
C ASP A 74 -14.61 7.47 -3.05
N CYS A 75 -14.08 6.61 -2.16
CA CYS A 75 -12.76 5.96 -2.28
C CYS A 75 -11.54 6.85 -1.97
N TYR A 76 -11.70 8.11 -1.61
CA TYR A 76 -10.62 9.06 -1.36
C TYR A 76 -10.74 9.68 0.04
N VAL A 77 -9.61 10.07 0.61
CA VAL A 77 -9.56 10.85 1.86
C VAL A 77 -9.55 12.33 1.48
N PRO A 78 -10.59 13.09 1.82
CA PRO A 78 -10.61 14.53 1.53
C PRO A 78 -9.50 15.26 2.31
N PRO A 79 -8.65 16.08 1.66
CA PRO A 79 -7.61 16.87 2.35
C PRO A 79 -8.16 17.73 3.50
N GLU A 80 -9.35 18.31 3.31
CA GLU A 80 -10.05 19.11 4.32
C GLU A 80 -10.44 18.29 5.57
N SER A 81 -10.69 16.99 5.42
CA SER A 81 -10.95 16.09 6.56
C SER A 81 -9.70 15.82 7.38
N ILE A 82 -8.53 15.78 6.72
CA ILE A 82 -7.22 15.72 7.39
C ILE A 82 -7.00 17.00 8.17
N GLU A 83 -7.13 18.17 7.53
CA GLU A 83 -6.94 19.48 8.14
C GLU A 83 -7.83 19.67 9.37
N ALA A 84 -9.12 19.33 9.26
CA ALA A 84 -10.08 19.40 10.35
C ALA A 84 -9.77 18.46 11.53
N SER A 85 -8.97 17.42 11.31
CA SER A 85 -8.56 16.44 12.33
C SER A 85 -7.27 16.84 13.05
N ILE A 86 -6.57 17.87 12.58
CA ILE A 86 -5.30 18.34 13.18
C ILE A 86 -5.57 18.98 14.56
N ARG A 87 -4.76 18.61 15.54
CA ARG A 87 -4.75 19.16 16.90
C ARG A 87 -3.40 19.84 17.19
N PRO A 88 -3.31 20.73 18.20
CA PRO A 88 -2.05 21.39 18.53
C PRO A 88 -0.89 20.45 18.87
N ASP A 89 -1.21 19.23 19.31
CA ASP A 89 -0.27 18.19 19.68
C ASP A 89 -0.21 17.05 18.66
N THR A 90 -0.76 17.21 17.46
CA THR A 90 -0.54 16.28 16.35
C THR A 90 0.93 16.31 15.94
N ARG A 91 1.57 15.13 15.88
CA ARG A 91 3.00 15.00 15.57
C ARG A 91 3.27 14.12 14.37
N LEU A 92 2.38 13.17 14.07
CA LEU A 92 2.59 12.16 13.04
C LEU A 92 1.30 11.91 12.27
N MET A 93 1.43 11.81 10.96
CA MET A 93 0.45 11.22 10.06
C MET A 93 1.07 10.02 9.36
N VAL A 94 0.38 8.89 9.36
CA VAL A 94 0.74 7.71 8.56
C VAL A 94 -0.44 7.38 7.66
N MET A 95 -0.24 7.33 6.33
CA MET A 95 -1.33 7.03 5.43
C MET A 95 -0.87 6.24 4.20
N THR A 96 -1.76 5.40 3.68
CA THR A 96 -1.54 4.74 2.39
C THR A 96 -1.63 5.73 1.23
N HIS A 97 -0.69 5.62 0.27
CA HIS A 97 -0.77 6.33 -1.00
C HIS A 97 -1.78 5.68 -1.95
N GLY A 98 -1.97 4.36 -1.85
CA GLY A 98 -2.91 3.64 -2.69
C GLY A 98 -3.65 2.54 -1.94
N SER A 99 -4.98 2.54 -2.02
CA SER A 99 -5.81 1.54 -1.38
C SER A 99 -5.60 0.16 -2.00
N ASN A 100 -5.28 -0.82 -1.18
CA ASN A 100 -5.12 -2.20 -1.59
C ASN A 100 -6.46 -2.95 -1.78
N VAL A 101 -7.58 -2.30 -1.53
CA VAL A 101 -8.95 -2.80 -1.76
C VAL A 101 -9.63 -2.05 -2.89
N LEU A 102 -9.67 -0.72 -2.79
CA LEU A 102 -10.41 0.13 -3.72
C LEU A 102 -9.59 0.54 -4.93
N GLY A 103 -8.26 0.40 -4.90
CA GLY A 103 -7.38 0.78 -5.99
C GLY A 103 -7.28 2.29 -6.22
N SER A 104 -7.81 3.12 -5.33
CA SER A 104 -7.72 4.58 -5.40
C SER A 104 -6.34 5.07 -4.96
N VAL A 105 -5.82 6.10 -5.63
CA VAL A 105 -4.55 6.78 -5.30
C VAL A 105 -4.85 8.11 -4.63
N GLN A 106 -4.32 8.32 -3.44
CA GLN A 106 -4.61 9.48 -2.60
C GLN A 106 -3.75 10.70 -2.99
N ASP A 107 -4.27 11.90 -2.79
CA ASP A 107 -3.53 13.15 -3.03
C ASP A 107 -2.55 13.46 -1.88
N ILE A 108 -1.44 12.71 -1.85
CA ILE A 108 -0.39 12.89 -0.85
C ILE A 108 0.37 14.23 -1.00
N ARG A 109 0.23 14.92 -2.13
CA ARG A 109 0.84 16.24 -2.31
C ARG A 109 0.08 17.28 -1.51
N THR A 110 -1.21 17.46 -1.78
CA THR A 110 -2.04 18.43 -1.05
C THR A 110 -2.09 18.13 0.44
N ILE A 111 -2.25 16.86 0.81
CA ILE A 111 -2.24 16.43 2.22
C ILE A 111 -0.89 16.73 2.87
N GLY A 112 0.21 16.44 2.19
CA GLY A 112 1.54 16.69 2.72
C GLY A 112 1.84 18.18 2.89
N GLU A 113 1.38 19.05 1.98
CA GLU A 113 1.48 20.52 2.12
C GLU A 113 0.76 20.99 3.40
N ILE A 114 -0.47 20.53 3.62
CA ILE A 114 -1.23 20.83 4.85
C ILE A 114 -0.47 20.35 6.11
N LEU A 115 0.05 19.14 6.11
CA LEU A 115 0.75 18.57 7.26
C LEU A 115 2.06 19.32 7.56
N HIS A 116 2.83 19.68 6.54
CA HIS A 116 4.08 20.45 6.70
C HIS A 116 3.84 21.87 7.23
N ASP A 117 2.77 22.53 6.79
CA ASP A 117 2.38 23.84 7.31
C ASP A 117 2.09 23.82 8.82
N HIS A 118 1.72 22.62 9.34
CA HIS A 118 1.48 22.39 10.77
C HIS A 118 2.66 21.71 11.49
N GLY A 119 3.78 21.46 10.81
CA GLY A 119 4.96 20.80 11.39
C GLY A 119 4.72 19.33 11.77
N ILE A 120 3.85 18.63 11.06
CA ILE A 120 3.48 17.23 11.30
C ILE A 120 4.32 16.33 10.40
N TYR A 121 4.98 15.33 10.99
CA TYR A 121 5.77 14.34 10.26
C TYR A 121 4.87 13.42 9.44
N PHE A 122 5.19 13.23 8.17
CA PHE A 122 4.34 12.48 7.23
C PHE A 122 5.01 11.24 6.68
N ILE A 123 4.52 10.06 7.09
CA ILE A 123 4.94 8.75 6.57
C ILE A 123 3.89 8.24 5.57
N VAL A 124 4.32 7.93 4.35
CA VAL A 124 3.47 7.43 3.28
C VAL A 124 3.74 5.96 3.00
N ASP A 125 2.71 5.11 3.12
CA ASP A 125 2.75 3.72 2.67
C ASP A 125 2.51 3.65 1.15
N GLY A 126 3.59 3.59 0.39
CA GLY A 126 3.59 3.46 -1.07
C GLY A 126 3.60 2.01 -1.58
N ALA A 127 3.31 1.02 -0.72
CA ALA A 127 3.40 -0.40 -1.09
C ALA A 127 2.53 -0.82 -2.28
N GLN A 128 1.47 -0.08 -2.59
CA GLN A 128 0.64 -0.33 -3.77
C GLN A 128 0.98 0.57 -4.96
N THR A 129 1.63 1.70 -4.74
CA THR A 129 1.84 2.72 -5.77
C THR A 129 3.25 2.69 -6.34
N ALA A 130 4.26 2.28 -5.57
CA ALA A 130 5.63 2.10 -6.09
C ALA A 130 5.63 1.11 -7.26
N GLY A 131 6.04 1.59 -8.45
CA GLY A 131 6.03 0.82 -9.70
C GLY A 131 4.71 0.86 -10.49
N HIS A 132 3.66 1.52 -9.98
CA HIS A 132 2.38 1.72 -10.69
C HIS A 132 2.12 3.18 -11.04
N VAL A 133 2.48 4.12 -10.16
CA VAL A 133 2.31 5.54 -10.41
C VAL A 133 3.65 6.28 -10.28
N PRO A 134 3.81 7.42 -10.96
CA PRO A 134 5.00 8.24 -10.79
C PRO A 134 5.13 8.74 -9.36
N VAL A 135 6.33 8.62 -8.80
CA VAL A 135 6.69 9.16 -7.49
C VAL A 135 7.90 10.07 -7.69
N ASP A 136 7.87 11.26 -7.08
CA ASP A 136 8.96 12.24 -7.11
C ASP A 136 9.25 12.69 -5.69
N LEU A 137 10.02 11.87 -4.94
CA LEU A 137 10.28 12.06 -3.51
C LEU A 137 11.01 13.35 -3.20
N LYS A 138 11.78 13.89 -4.16
CA LYS A 138 12.44 15.18 -4.02
C LYS A 138 11.41 16.31 -3.84
N ASN A 139 10.36 16.29 -4.65
CA ASN A 139 9.39 17.39 -4.75
C ASN A 139 8.04 17.08 -4.05
N LEU A 140 7.84 15.87 -3.55
CA LEU A 140 6.67 15.54 -2.74
C LEU A 140 6.87 16.02 -1.29
N PRO A 141 5.88 16.66 -0.65
CA PRO A 141 5.93 17.04 0.76
C PRO A 141 5.63 15.84 1.67
N VAL A 142 6.53 14.84 1.65
CA VAL A 142 6.50 13.66 2.51
C VAL A 142 7.85 13.50 3.20
N ASP A 143 7.87 13.05 4.44
CA ASP A 143 9.11 12.87 5.20
C ASP A 143 9.71 11.49 5.02
N ALA A 144 8.84 10.47 4.91
CA ALA A 144 9.26 9.11 4.59
C ALA A 144 8.25 8.44 3.65
N PHE A 145 8.77 7.63 2.71
CA PHE A 145 7.99 6.87 1.76
C PHE A 145 8.39 5.40 1.79
N VAL A 146 7.42 4.52 2.07
CA VAL A 146 7.62 3.09 2.24
C VAL A 146 7.25 2.34 0.96
N PHE A 147 8.00 1.30 0.62
CA PHE A 147 7.74 0.43 -0.53
C PHE A 147 7.93 -1.05 -0.21
N THR A 148 7.39 -1.91 -1.07
CA THR A 148 7.65 -3.36 -1.05
C THR A 148 8.05 -3.86 -2.44
N GLY A 149 9.03 -4.76 -2.51
CA GLY A 149 9.61 -5.17 -3.79
C GLY A 149 8.72 -6.11 -4.61
N HIS A 150 7.91 -6.94 -3.96
CA HIS A 150 7.15 -8.04 -4.60
C HIS A 150 5.78 -7.65 -5.19
N LYS A 151 5.47 -6.34 -5.27
CA LYS A 151 4.24 -5.82 -5.90
C LYS A 151 4.58 -5.09 -7.21
N GLY A 152 4.21 -3.83 -7.34
CA GLY A 152 4.41 -3.04 -8.55
C GLY A 152 5.86 -2.92 -9.02
N LEU A 153 6.84 -3.06 -8.13
CA LEU A 153 8.27 -3.06 -8.46
C LEU A 153 8.77 -4.38 -9.08
N LEU A 154 7.93 -5.41 -9.23
CA LEU A 154 8.20 -6.67 -9.90
C LEU A 154 9.37 -7.50 -9.33
N GLY A 155 9.79 -7.22 -8.08
CA GLY A 155 10.78 -8.00 -7.35
C GLY A 155 10.17 -9.25 -6.70
N VAL A 156 10.96 -9.92 -5.85
CA VAL A 156 10.54 -11.12 -5.12
C VAL A 156 10.19 -10.81 -3.66
N PRO A 157 9.40 -11.66 -2.98
CA PRO A 157 9.16 -11.54 -1.53
C PRO A 157 10.45 -11.49 -0.72
N GLY A 158 10.42 -10.82 0.43
CA GLY A 158 11.59 -10.65 1.30
C GLY A 158 12.44 -9.44 0.91
N THR A 159 11.88 -8.51 0.13
CA THR A 159 12.47 -7.23 -0.21
C THR A 159 11.46 -6.11 -0.04
N GLY A 160 11.91 -5.00 0.50
CA GLY A 160 11.19 -3.76 0.70
C GLY A 160 12.12 -2.69 1.20
N GLY A 161 11.59 -1.57 1.64
CA GLY A 161 12.39 -0.47 2.15
C GLY A 161 11.59 0.80 2.31
N PHE A 162 12.32 1.84 2.66
CA PHE A 162 11.79 3.19 2.74
C PHE A 162 12.85 4.20 2.28
N TYR A 163 12.37 5.33 1.81
CA TYR A 163 13.17 6.54 1.65
C TYR A 163 12.80 7.50 2.77
N ILE A 164 13.79 8.15 3.37
CA ILE A 164 13.61 9.12 4.46
C ILE A 164 14.35 10.42 4.12
N LYS A 165 13.68 11.57 4.25
CA LYS A 165 14.30 12.87 3.94
C LYS A 165 15.24 13.36 5.04
N ASP A 166 14.78 13.26 6.29
CA ASP A 166 15.57 13.60 7.48
C ASP A 166 15.75 12.36 8.37
N PRO A 167 16.91 11.67 8.30
CA PRO A 167 17.18 10.53 9.15
C PRO A 167 17.21 10.84 10.65
N ASP A 168 17.50 12.10 11.05
CA ASP A 168 17.59 12.48 12.45
C ASP A 168 16.23 12.60 13.14
N ALA A 169 15.16 12.75 12.36
CA ALA A 169 13.79 12.72 12.88
C ALA A 169 13.35 11.34 13.42
N VAL A 170 14.06 10.27 13.03
CA VAL A 170 13.70 8.87 13.40
C VAL A 170 14.87 8.22 14.12
N ALA A 171 14.65 7.77 15.35
CA ALA A 171 15.66 7.02 16.10
C ALA A 171 15.78 5.58 15.60
N PRO A 172 16.98 4.99 15.55
CA PRO A 172 17.12 3.56 15.28
C PRO A 172 16.48 2.76 16.44
N VAL A 173 15.66 1.77 16.09
CA VAL A 173 14.95 0.90 17.04
C VAL A 173 15.41 -0.56 16.95
N ARG A 174 16.34 -0.83 16.06
CA ARG A 174 17.00 -2.12 15.91
C ARG A 174 18.50 -1.91 15.86
N PHE A 175 19.24 -2.82 16.47
CA PHE A 175 20.68 -2.72 16.60
C PHE A 175 21.30 -4.07 16.23
N GLY A 176 22.46 -4.04 15.57
CA GLY A 176 23.13 -5.27 15.17
C GLY A 176 24.38 -5.01 14.33
N GLY A 177 24.92 -6.07 13.75
CA GLY A 177 26.04 -5.95 12.82
C GLY A 177 25.62 -5.26 11.54
N THR A 178 26.41 -4.28 11.08
CA THR A 178 26.18 -3.52 9.86
C THR A 178 27.24 -3.78 8.79
N GLY A 179 28.30 -4.54 9.14
CA GLY A 179 29.44 -4.79 8.26
C GLY A 179 30.46 -3.65 8.24
N THR A 180 30.21 -2.56 8.96
CA THR A 180 31.11 -1.40 9.10
C THR A 180 31.56 -1.25 10.55
N ASP A 181 32.71 -0.63 10.78
CA ASP A 181 33.31 -0.28 12.08
C ASP A 181 33.15 -1.36 13.16
N SER A 182 33.74 -2.54 12.93
CA SER A 182 33.62 -3.72 13.83
C SER A 182 34.26 -3.53 15.22
N PHE A 183 35.01 -2.47 15.45
CA PHE A 183 35.63 -2.16 16.75
C PHE A 183 34.72 -1.35 17.66
N SER A 184 33.78 -0.56 17.08
CA SER A 184 32.84 0.25 17.82
C SER A 184 31.71 -0.62 18.40
N LEU A 185 31.35 -0.37 19.66
CA LEU A 185 30.12 -0.91 20.26
C LEU A 185 28.92 0.03 20.06
N LEU A 186 29.14 1.22 19.52
CA LEU A 186 28.10 2.17 19.18
C LEU A 186 27.53 1.81 17.81
N HIS A 187 26.21 1.89 17.69
CA HIS A 187 25.53 1.71 16.43
C HIS A 187 25.87 2.87 15.47
N PRO A 188 26.12 2.61 14.18
CA PRO A 188 26.41 3.66 13.19
C PRO A 188 25.33 4.71 13.12
N ARG A 189 25.72 5.95 12.83
CA ARG A 189 24.80 7.08 12.59
C ARG A 189 24.63 7.38 11.11
N GLU A 190 25.57 6.92 10.31
CA GLU A 190 25.61 7.13 8.87
C GLU A 190 24.50 6.31 8.19
N MET A 191 23.98 6.87 7.10
CA MET A 191 23.01 6.20 6.26
C MET A 191 23.72 5.35 5.18
N PRO A 192 23.17 4.21 4.79
CA PRO A 192 21.92 3.57 5.29
C PRO A 192 22.11 2.70 6.55
N GLU A 193 23.37 2.49 7.02
CA GLU A 193 23.73 1.57 8.11
C GLU A 193 23.02 1.90 9.44
N ARG A 194 22.58 3.13 9.61
CA ARG A 194 21.75 3.57 10.74
C ARG A 194 20.48 2.73 10.92
N PHE A 195 19.90 2.22 9.84
CA PHE A 195 18.67 1.45 9.84
C PHE A 195 18.82 0.05 9.26
N GLU A 196 19.88 -0.21 8.52
CA GLU A 196 20.18 -1.51 7.94
C GLU A 196 21.02 -2.36 8.88
N ILE A 197 20.48 -3.51 9.29
CA ILE A 197 21.17 -4.44 10.20
C ILE A 197 21.17 -5.87 9.64
N GLY A 198 22.24 -6.58 9.89
CA GLY A 198 22.40 -7.96 9.44
C GLY A 198 22.71 -8.07 7.95
N THR A 199 22.94 -9.28 7.49
CA THR A 199 23.19 -9.54 6.07
C THR A 199 21.92 -9.45 5.26
N HIS A 200 21.95 -8.62 4.22
CA HIS A 200 20.80 -8.43 3.34
C HIS A 200 20.51 -9.65 2.46
N ASN A 201 19.25 -9.72 1.98
CA ASN A 201 18.83 -10.66 0.95
C ASN A 201 19.35 -10.22 -0.43
N TYR A 202 20.66 -10.31 -0.67
CA TYR A 202 21.28 -9.90 -1.94
C TYR A 202 20.64 -10.52 -3.19
N PRO A 203 20.27 -11.82 -3.22
CA PRO A 203 19.56 -12.37 -4.37
C PRO A 203 18.20 -11.68 -4.61
N GLY A 204 17.47 -11.38 -3.53
CA GLY A 204 16.21 -10.66 -3.62
C GLY A 204 16.39 -9.22 -4.09
N LEU A 205 17.42 -8.52 -3.61
CA LEU A 205 17.73 -7.15 -4.05
C LEU A 205 18.16 -7.11 -5.52
N ALA A 206 18.90 -8.11 -5.99
CA ALA A 206 19.24 -8.23 -7.42
C ALA A 206 17.98 -8.44 -8.28
N ALA A 207 17.03 -9.27 -7.83
CA ALA A 207 15.75 -9.46 -8.50
C ALA A 207 14.92 -8.16 -8.50
N LEU A 208 14.91 -7.42 -7.38
CA LEU A 208 14.25 -6.11 -7.30
C LEU A 208 14.88 -5.09 -8.28
N ALA A 209 16.20 -5.04 -8.35
CA ALA A 209 16.91 -4.18 -9.30
C ALA A 209 16.53 -4.51 -10.75
N ALA A 210 16.45 -5.79 -11.10
CA ALA A 210 16.01 -6.24 -12.43
C ALA A 210 14.54 -5.84 -12.73
N GLY A 211 13.65 -5.92 -11.73
CA GLY A 211 12.27 -5.46 -11.86
C GLY A 211 12.17 -3.96 -12.12
N VAL A 212 12.90 -3.16 -11.35
CA VAL A 212 12.96 -1.69 -11.53
C VAL A 212 13.56 -1.32 -12.90
N GLU A 213 14.63 -2.00 -13.31
CA GLU A 213 15.24 -1.80 -14.63
C GLU A 213 14.25 -2.15 -15.76
N PHE A 214 13.50 -3.24 -15.62
CA PHE A 214 12.47 -3.63 -16.58
C PHE A 214 11.39 -2.54 -16.72
N ILE A 215 10.86 -2.00 -15.61
CA ILE A 215 9.86 -0.94 -15.62
C ILE A 215 10.43 0.33 -16.25
N SER A 216 11.67 0.69 -15.90
CA SER A 216 12.35 1.87 -16.45
C SER A 216 12.54 1.78 -17.96
N LYS A 217 12.93 0.60 -18.48
CA LYS A 217 13.09 0.35 -19.93
C LYS A 217 11.76 0.29 -20.66
N THR A 218 10.74 -0.29 -20.07
CA THR A 218 9.38 -0.38 -20.63
C THR A 218 8.70 0.99 -20.64
N GLY A 219 9.05 1.84 -19.69
CA GLY A 219 8.40 3.11 -19.38
C GLY A 219 7.21 2.94 -18.46
N LEU A 220 7.25 3.61 -17.30
CA LEU A 220 6.18 3.55 -16.30
C LEU A 220 4.81 4.00 -16.88
N ALA A 221 4.82 4.98 -17.79
CA ALA A 221 3.62 5.43 -18.48
C ALA A 221 2.95 4.29 -19.29
N SER A 222 3.74 3.50 -20.03
CA SER A 222 3.23 2.35 -20.79
C SER A 222 2.67 1.25 -19.88
N VAL A 223 3.34 1.00 -18.73
CA VAL A 223 2.86 0.03 -17.73
C VAL A 223 1.52 0.48 -17.19
N ARG A 224 1.39 1.75 -16.84
CA ARG A 224 0.17 2.36 -16.33
C ARG A 224 -0.97 2.34 -17.36
N GLU A 225 -0.73 2.78 -18.57
CA GLU A 225 -1.72 2.80 -19.65
C GLU A 225 -2.30 1.40 -19.94
N LYS A 226 -1.43 0.37 -19.96
CA LYS A 226 -1.89 -1.01 -20.10
C LYS A 226 -2.79 -1.42 -18.93
N ALA A 227 -2.37 -1.14 -17.70
CA ALA A 227 -3.13 -1.45 -16.49
C ALA A 227 -4.50 -0.76 -16.49
N GLU A 228 -4.55 0.54 -16.77
CA GLU A 228 -5.78 1.33 -16.87
C GLU A 228 -6.74 0.76 -17.91
N ARG A 229 -6.24 0.44 -19.12
CA ARG A 229 -7.06 -0.14 -20.21
C ARG A 229 -7.65 -1.50 -19.79
N GLN A 230 -6.86 -2.38 -19.19
CA GLN A 230 -7.31 -3.71 -18.74
C GLN A 230 -8.30 -3.59 -17.58
N THR A 231 -8.06 -2.71 -16.63
CA THR A 231 -8.98 -2.44 -15.51
C THR A 231 -10.32 -1.91 -16.01
N ALA A 232 -10.32 -0.92 -16.90
CA ALA A 232 -11.52 -0.35 -17.49
C ALA A 232 -12.32 -1.40 -18.28
N PHE A 233 -11.62 -2.29 -19.01
CA PHE A 233 -12.26 -3.42 -19.69
C PHE A 233 -12.98 -4.34 -18.69
N LEU A 234 -12.27 -4.81 -17.65
CA LEU A 234 -12.85 -5.71 -16.65
C LEU A 234 -14.07 -5.09 -15.96
N ILE A 235 -13.97 -3.85 -15.52
CA ILE A 235 -15.09 -3.14 -14.85
C ILE A 235 -16.29 -3.00 -15.80
N ARG A 236 -16.07 -2.63 -17.04
CA ARG A 236 -17.14 -2.51 -18.03
C ARG A 236 -17.87 -3.84 -18.23
N GLU A 237 -17.13 -4.94 -18.36
CA GLU A 237 -17.73 -6.27 -18.52
C GLU A 237 -18.49 -6.72 -17.27
N LEU A 238 -17.94 -6.48 -16.09
CA LEU A 238 -18.56 -6.89 -14.82
C LEU A 238 -19.83 -6.06 -14.50
N LYS A 239 -19.86 -4.78 -14.87
CA LYS A 239 -21.04 -3.92 -14.69
C LYS A 239 -22.26 -4.34 -15.52
N GLN A 240 -22.13 -5.30 -16.46
CA GLN A 240 -23.26 -5.80 -17.24
C GLN A 240 -24.16 -6.77 -16.44
N GLU A 241 -23.72 -7.26 -15.30
CA GLU A 241 -24.49 -8.18 -14.45
C GLU A 241 -25.11 -7.41 -13.27
N GLU A 242 -26.43 -7.42 -13.14
CA GLU A 242 -27.18 -6.62 -12.16
C GLU A 242 -26.93 -7.02 -10.70
N ASN A 243 -26.53 -8.28 -10.46
CA ASN A 243 -26.24 -8.82 -9.15
C ASN A 243 -24.77 -8.63 -8.72
N MET A 244 -23.99 -7.84 -9.46
CA MET A 244 -22.61 -7.49 -9.11
C MET A 244 -22.55 -6.19 -8.29
N THR A 245 -21.79 -6.22 -7.23
CA THR A 245 -21.35 -5.02 -6.51
C THR A 245 -19.88 -4.78 -6.78
N ILE A 246 -19.52 -3.67 -7.43
CA ILE A 246 -18.14 -3.23 -7.66
C ILE A 246 -17.90 -2.03 -6.78
N TYR A 247 -16.92 -2.13 -5.85
CA TYR A 247 -16.71 -1.13 -4.80
C TYR A 247 -16.01 0.14 -5.25
N ASN A 248 -15.27 0.09 -6.36
CA ASN A 248 -14.76 1.26 -7.07
C ASN A 248 -14.96 1.09 -8.57
N GLY A 249 -15.74 1.96 -9.15
CA GLY A 249 -16.04 1.92 -10.59
C GLY A 249 -14.93 2.49 -11.49
N HIS A 250 -13.92 3.16 -10.92
CA HIS A 250 -12.83 3.84 -11.61
C HIS A 250 -11.54 3.82 -10.80
N PRO A 251 -10.96 2.63 -10.49
CA PRO A 251 -9.73 2.56 -9.71
C PRO A 251 -8.52 3.06 -10.51
N ASP A 252 -7.61 3.75 -9.83
CA ASP A 252 -6.36 4.25 -10.40
C ASP A 252 -5.29 3.16 -10.53
N LEU A 253 -5.43 2.08 -9.75
CA LEU A 253 -4.53 0.94 -9.71
C LEU A 253 -5.19 -0.31 -10.32
N PRO A 254 -4.40 -1.32 -10.76
CA PRO A 254 -4.92 -2.56 -11.33
C PRO A 254 -5.52 -3.49 -10.25
N ILE A 255 -6.47 -2.97 -9.48
CA ILE A 255 -7.13 -3.63 -8.34
C ILE A 255 -8.63 -3.46 -8.49
N ILE A 256 -9.36 -4.56 -8.48
CA ILE A 256 -10.82 -4.57 -8.58
C ILE A 256 -11.38 -5.41 -7.45
N ALA A 257 -12.12 -4.78 -6.53
CA ALA A 257 -12.85 -5.45 -5.47
C ALA A 257 -14.35 -5.51 -5.81
N PHE A 258 -14.94 -6.69 -5.68
CA PHE A 258 -16.34 -6.91 -6.00
C PHE A 258 -16.96 -8.02 -5.16
N ASN A 259 -18.29 -8.05 -5.10
CA ASN A 259 -19.08 -9.17 -4.60
C ASN A 259 -20.19 -9.53 -5.58
N ILE A 260 -20.68 -10.75 -5.51
CA ILE A 260 -21.81 -11.26 -6.27
C ILE A 260 -22.94 -11.55 -5.29
N LYS A 261 -24.07 -10.87 -5.44
CA LYS A 261 -25.24 -11.08 -4.59
C LYS A 261 -25.71 -12.53 -4.66
N GLY A 262 -25.94 -13.13 -3.50
CA GLY A 262 -26.33 -14.53 -3.38
C GLY A 262 -25.17 -15.50 -3.19
N PHE A 263 -23.90 -15.04 -3.23
CA PHE A 263 -22.73 -15.86 -2.91
C PHE A 263 -21.87 -15.22 -1.82
N GLN A 264 -21.26 -16.05 -0.98
CA GLN A 264 -20.16 -15.59 -0.12
C GLN A 264 -18.90 -15.37 -0.98
N ASN A 265 -18.08 -14.39 -0.61
CA ASN A 265 -16.87 -14.07 -1.38
C ASN A 265 -15.89 -15.27 -1.47
N ASP A 266 -15.78 -16.08 -0.42
CA ASP A 266 -14.94 -17.28 -0.40
C ASP A 266 -15.44 -18.36 -1.38
N ASP A 267 -16.76 -18.52 -1.54
CA ASP A 267 -17.34 -19.44 -2.52
C ASP A 267 -17.03 -19.00 -3.95
N VAL A 268 -17.16 -17.70 -4.22
CA VAL A 268 -16.78 -17.13 -5.53
C VAL A 268 -15.30 -17.36 -5.80
N GLY A 269 -14.42 -17.10 -4.83
CA GLY A 269 -12.99 -17.38 -4.95
C GLY A 269 -12.69 -18.86 -5.21
N PHE A 270 -13.39 -19.75 -4.53
CA PHE A 270 -13.26 -21.20 -4.75
C PHE A 270 -13.71 -21.61 -6.16
N MET A 271 -14.86 -21.12 -6.63
CA MET A 271 -15.37 -21.39 -7.98
C MET A 271 -14.42 -20.90 -9.06
N LEU A 272 -13.88 -19.67 -8.90
CA LEU A 272 -12.88 -19.11 -9.82
C LEU A 272 -11.62 -19.98 -9.88
N ALA A 273 -11.09 -20.38 -8.72
CA ALA A 273 -9.85 -21.16 -8.65
C ALA A 273 -10.05 -22.58 -9.23
N ARG A 274 -11.12 -23.27 -8.86
CA ARG A 274 -11.36 -24.68 -9.24
C ARG A 274 -11.98 -24.83 -10.62
N GLY A 275 -12.94 -23.96 -10.95
CA GLY A 275 -13.68 -24.06 -12.22
C GLY A 275 -12.96 -23.40 -13.39
N TYR A 276 -12.21 -22.32 -13.13
CA TYR A 276 -11.66 -21.49 -14.19
C TYR A 276 -10.13 -21.27 -14.09
N ARG A 277 -9.46 -21.79 -13.05
CA ARG A 277 -8.03 -21.61 -12.78
C ARG A 277 -7.64 -20.13 -12.61
N ILE A 278 -8.55 -19.32 -12.11
CA ILE A 278 -8.34 -17.90 -11.82
C ILE A 278 -8.16 -17.75 -10.31
N ILE A 279 -7.02 -17.21 -9.90
CA ILE A 279 -6.71 -16.98 -8.49
C ILE A 279 -7.01 -15.53 -8.16
N GLY A 280 -8.13 -15.30 -7.48
CA GLY A 280 -8.45 -14.06 -6.78
C GLY A 280 -8.17 -14.21 -5.29
N ARG A 281 -8.06 -13.10 -4.60
CA ARG A 281 -8.00 -13.08 -3.13
C ARG A 281 -9.39 -12.76 -2.57
N THR A 282 -9.78 -13.42 -1.48
CA THR A 282 -11.06 -13.21 -0.78
C THR A 282 -10.85 -12.68 0.64
N GLY A 283 -11.88 -12.11 1.24
CA GLY A 283 -11.93 -11.63 2.62
C GLY A 283 -11.56 -10.16 2.78
N LEU A 284 -10.98 -9.78 3.94
CA LEU A 284 -10.77 -8.38 4.35
C LEU A 284 -9.49 -7.73 3.78
N HIS A 285 -8.67 -8.45 3.03
CA HIS A 285 -7.44 -7.95 2.39
C HIS A 285 -6.47 -7.22 3.34
N CYS A 286 -6.53 -7.50 4.64
CA CYS A 286 -5.76 -6.79 5.69
C CYS A 286 -6.09 -5.29 5.79
N ALA A 287 -7.29 -4.88 5.37
CA ALA A 287 -7.81 -3.50 5.47
C ALA A 287 -9.24 -3.52 6.08
N PRO A 288 -9.35 -3.87 7.36
CA PRO A 288 -10.66 -4.13 8.00
C PRO A 288 -11.56 -2.90 8.06
N LEU A 289 -10.99 -1.70 8.14
CA LEU A 289 -11.77 -0.46 8.23
C LEU A 289 -12.39 -0.09 6.88
N VAL A 290 -11.70 -0.39 5.76
CA VAL A 290 -12.28 -0.26 4.42
C VAL A 290 -13.53 -1.13 4.33
N HIS A 291 -13.42 -2.42 4.66
CA HIS A 291 -14.54 -3.35 4.59
C HIS A 291 -15.66 -3.01 5.56
N LYS A 292 -15.32 -2.50 6.76
CA LYS A 292 -16.34 -2.00 7.68
C LYS A 292 -17.18 -0.87 7.07
N ALA A 293 -16.58 -0.03 6.25
CA ALA A 293 -17.25 1.10 5.60
C ALA A 293 -18.04 0.69 4.34
N ILE A 294 -17.52 -0.23 3.51
CA ILE A 294 -18.12 -0.52 2.19
C ILE A 294 -19.08 -1.71 2.17
N ASP A 295 -18.92 -2.69 3.07
CA ASP A 295 -19.67 -3.94 3.06
C ASP A 295 -20.05 -4.45 4.45
N GLY A 296 -19.91 -3.61 5.49
CA GLY A 296 -20.22 -4.01 6.87
C GLY A 296 -19.22 -4.99 7.50
N GLY A 297 -18.07 -5.24 6.84
CA GLY A 297 -17.03 -6.15 7.30
C GLY A 297 -17.14 -7.57 6.73
N GLU A 298 -17.98 -7.79 5.73
CA GLU A 298 -18.15 -9.11 5.10
C GLU A 298 -16.93 -9.51 4.24
N GLY A 299 -16.20 -8.53 3.70
CA GLY A 299 -15.08 -8.75 2.80
C GLY A 299 -15.52 -8.85 1.34
N SER A 300 -14.55 -9.00 0.45
CA SER A 300 -14.78 -9.05 -0.99
C SER A 300 -13.91 -10.05 -1.72
N VAL A 301 -14.26 -10.33 -2.96
CA VAL A 301 -13.34 -10.90 -3.95
C VAL A 301 -12.53 -9.77 -4.55
N ARG A 302 -11.20 -9.95 -4.61
CA ARG A 302 -10.31 -8.99 -5.23
C ARG A 302 -9.48 -9.63 -6.34
N LEU A 303 -9.53 -9.03 -7.50
CA LEU A 303 -8.59 -9.28 -8.59
C LEU A 303 -7.50 -8.21 -8.59
N SER A 304 -6.28 -8.63 -8.90
CA SER A 304 -5.16 -7.75 -9.17
C SER A 304 -4.41 -8.29 -10.38
N HIS A 305 -4.05 -7.42 -11.30
CA HIS A 305 -3.30 -7.81 -12.48
C HIS A 305 -2.01 -6.99 -12.61
N SER A 306 -1.10 -7.42 -13.48
CA SER A 306 0.20 -6.80 -13.65
C SER A 306 0.50 -6.60 -15.14
N TRP A 307 1.68 -6.02 -15.42
CA TRP A 307 2.19 -5.91 -16.80
C TRP A 307 2.15 -7.24 -17.57
N PHE A 308 2.38 -8.37 -16.91
CA PHE A 308 2.44 -9.68 -17.56
C PHE A 308 1.05 -10.29 -17.84
N THR A 309 -0.01 -9.74 -17.25
CA THR A 309 -1.39 -10.19 -17.55
C THR A 309 -1.75 -9.79 -18.99
N THR A 310 -2.27 -10.76 -19.74
CA THR A 310 -2.69 -10.57 -21.12
C THR A 310 -4.14 -10.09 -21.23
N ASP A 311 -4.49 -9.47 -22.34
CA ASP A 311 -5.88 -9.05 -22.61
C ASP A 311 -6.82 -10.28 -22.71
N GLU A 312 -6.27 -11.44 -23.15
CA GLU A 312 -7.02 -12.70 -23.19
C GLU A 312 -7.34 -13.21 -21.78
N GLU A 313 -6.37 -13.16 -20.85
CA GLU A 313 -6.62 -13.52 -19.44
C GLU A 313 -7.67 -12.60 -18.81
N CYS A 314 -7.68 -11.31 -19.15
CA CYS A 314 -8.73 -10.39 -18.70
C CYS A 314 -10.10 -10.80 -19.26
N ARG A 315 -10.20 -11.20 -20.55
CA ARG A 315 -11.45 -11.71 -21.13
C ARG A 315 -11.94 -12.98 -20.45
N ILE A 316 -11.05 -13.95 -20.24
CA ILE A 316 -11.36 -15.20 -19.54
C ILE A 316 -11.86 -14.90 -18.11
N ALA A 317 -11.23 -13.98 -17.40
CA ALA A 317 -11.63 -13.59 -16.06
C ALA A 317 -13.01 -12.94 -16.03
N ALA A 318 -13.29 -12.01 -16.93
CA ALA A 318 -14.59 -11.36 -17.04
C ALA A 318 -15.70 -12.39 -17.35
N ASP A 319 -15.48 -13.27 -18.34
CA ASP A 319 -16.44 -14.29 -18.72
C ASP A 319 -16.72 -15.30 -17.61
N ALA A 320 -15.68 -15.71 -16.86
CA ALA A 320 -15.83 -16.61 -15.73
C ALA A 320 -16.67 -16.02 -14.61
N ILE A 321 -16.38 -14.78 -14.23
CA ILE A 321 -17.10 -14.05 -13.18
C ILE A 321 -18.57 -13.84 -13.58
N ARG A 322 -18.82 -13.41 -14.81
CA ARG A 322 -20.18 -13.22 -15.33
C ARG A 322 -20.99 -14.54 -15.37
N ARG A 323 -20.36 -15.66 -15.72
CA ARG A 323 -21.02 -16.98 -15.65
C ARG A 323 -21.38 -17.36 -14.22
N ILE A 324 -20.51 -17.09 -13.25
CA ILE A 324 -20.82 -17.32 -11.82
C ILE A 324 -21.99 -16.41 -11.40
N ALA A 325 -21.97 -15.13 -11.76
CA ALA A 325 -23.02 -14.20 -11.42
C ALA A 325 -24.39 -14.65 -11.95
N ARG A 326 -24.49 -15.02 -13.23
CA ARG A 326 -25.73 -15.51 -13.84
C ARG A 326 -26.29 -16.79 -13.21
N ASN A 327 -25.42 -17.65 -12.69
CA ASN A 327 -25.87 -18.87 -12.01
C ASN A 327 -26.42 -18.59 -10.61
N ALA A 328 -26.09 -17.44 -9.98
CA ALA A 328 -26.69 -17.05 -8.71
C ALA A 328 -28.21 -16.84 -8.83
N ASP A 329 -28.66 -16.22 -9.94
CA ASP A 329 -30.09 -15.97 -10.16
C ASP A 329 -30.90 -17.26 -10.35
N SER A 330 -30.27 -18.32 -10.90
CA SER A 330 -30.93 -19.60 -11.10
C SER A 330 -31.14 -20.43 -9.81
N THR A 331 -30.33 -20.16 -8.77
CA THR A 331 -30.44 -20.84 -7.47
C THR A 331 -31.37 -20.14 -6.49
N VAL A 332 -31.52 -18.81 -6.58
CA VAL A 332 -32.42 -18.02 -5.71
C VAL A 332 -33.90 -18.18 -6.12
N GLY A 333 -34.17 -18.57 -7.36
CA GLY A 333 -35.55 -18.80 -7.86
C GLY A 333 -36.15 -20.20 -7.56
N GLN A 334 -35.41 -21.07 -6.85
CA GLN A 334 -35.83 -22.42 -6.51
C GLN A 334 -35.95 -22.70 -4.99
N ALA A 335 -35.87 -21.70 -4.13
CA ALA A 335 -36.02 -21.81 -2.69
C ALA A 335 -37.34 -21.20 -2.17
#